data_dc806dd0226a93545e71663793667c70
#
_entry.id   dc806dd0226a93545e71663793667c70
#
_cell.length_a   1.000
_cell.length_b   1.000
_cell.length_c   1.000
_cell.angle_alpha   90.00
_cell.angle_beta   90.00
_cell.angle_gamma   90.00
#
_symmetry.space_group_name_H-M   'P 1'
#
loop_
_entity.id
_entity.type
_entity.pdbx_description
1 polymer ?
#
loop_
_entity_poly.entity_id
_entity_poly.type
_entity_poly.pdbx_seq_one_letter_code
_entity_poly.pdbx_strand_id
1 'polypeptide(L)'
;EDVRSLLGFSSTRFTWRVSGVSFQIMGLGNGLGLCQYGARGMALLGFPVDEILKFYFTGVELKQLEKPTYLKPLIGKTIVLDPGHGGDSGGSGPMGLSEGYVNLEIARALAALIIKDGGNVVLTRDKNEYVSLSERVRISNENKPDITISIQQNIFPDDQVGGTESFYYPGDIEGKKISEYIHRELVTALPLSDLEVKQADLFILRETNNPSVMVKVACLSNPQEERLLSEPEFRQKVAKSIISGIEAYYHD
;
A
#
# COMPACT_ATOMS: atom_id res chain seq x y z
N GLU A 1 -5.38 29.09 28.71
CA GLU A 1 -6.32 27.97 28.90
C GLU A 1 -7.57 28.25 28.10
N ASP A 2 -8.02 27.28 27.32
CA ASP A 2 -9.22 27.38 26.48
C ASP A 2 -10.46 27.36 27.40
N VAL A 3 -11.36 28.33 27.26
CA VAL A 3 -12.62 28.44 28.01
C VAL A 3 -13.43 27.13 27.98
N ARG A 4 -13.33 26.38 26.89
CA ARG A 4 -13.94 25.06 26.75
C ARG A 4 -13.39 24.06 27.80
N SER A 5 -12.07 24.00 27.95
CA SER A 5 -11.41 23.10 28.90
C SER A 5 -11.72 23.48 30.34
N LEU A 6 -11.77 24.77 30.63
CA LEU A 6 -12.09 25.31 31.97
C LEU A 6 -13.53 24.99 32.40
N LEU A 7 -14.48 24.98 31.45
CA LEU A 7 -15.89 24.75 31.71
C LEU A 7 -16.36 23.32 31.39
N GLY A 8 -15.45 22.46 30.93
CA GLY A 8 -15.75 21.06 30.60
C GLY A 8 -16.66 20.89 29.38
N PHE A 9 -16.69 21.85 28.45
CA PHE A 9 -17.55 21.77 27.27
C PHE A 9 -17.00 20.85 26.20
N SER A 10 -17.88 20.11 25.56
CA SER A 10 -17.55 19.19 24.46
C SER A 10 -17.32 19.91 23.12
N SER A 11 -17.59 21.22 23.01
CA SER A 11 -17.40 22.04 21.82
C SER A 11 -17.04 23.48 22.16
N THR A 12 -16.33 24.17 21.27
CA THR A 12 -16.06 25.61 21.33
C THR A 12 -17.26 26.46 20.83
N ARG A 13 -18.25 25.82 20.20
CA ARG A 13 -19.46 26.50 19.72
C ARG A 13 -20.55 26.44 20.80
N PHE A 14 -20.81 27.55 21.47
CA PHE A 14 -21.88 27.71 22.45
C PHE A 14 -22.49 29.10 22.37
N THR A 15 -23.75 29.21 22.82
CA THR A 15 -24.45 30.46 23.01
C THR A 15 -24.82 30.63 24.48
N TRP A 16 -24.96 31.85 24.94
CA TRP A 16 -25.44 32.19 26.29
C TRP A 16 -26.63 33.13 26.26
N ARG A 17 -27.49 33.05 27.25
CA ARG A 17 -28.66 33.93 27.40
C ARG A 17 -28.65 34.61 28.78
N VAL A 18 -29.12 35.84 28.85
CA VAL A 18 -29.02 36.72 30.04
C VAL A 18 -29.95 36.31 31.20
N SER A 19 -30.97 35.46 31.00
CA SER A 19 -31.91 35.02 32.04
C SER A 19 -31.41 33.81 32.89
N GLY A 20 -30.15 33.55 32.83
CA GLY A 20 -29.42 32.45 33.46
C GLY A 20 -28.29 32.03 32.53
N VAL A 21 -27.19 31.50 33.06
CA VAL A 21 -26.10 31.07 32.20
C VAL A 21 -26.47 29.70 31.62
N SER A 22 -27.12 29.69 30.47
CA SER A 22 -27.44 28.49 29.73
C SER A 22 -26.50 28.36 28.54
N PHE A 23 -25.62 27.35 28.54
CA PHE A 23 -24.72 27.10 27.43
C PHE A 23 -25.37 26.08 26.51
N GLN A 24 -25.70 26.49 25.28
CA GLN A 24 -26.06 25.57 24.23
C GLN A 24 -24.81 25.09 23.48
N ILE A 25 -24.46 23.84 23.67
CA ILE A 25 -23.32 23.24 23.00
C ILE A 25 -23.81 22.65 21.69
N MET A 26 -23.24 23.11 20.57
CA MET A 26 -23.57 22.60 19.23
C MET A 26 -22.45 21.69 18.74
N GLY A 27 -22.66 20.39 18.93
CA GLY A 27 -21.77 19.34 18.46
C GLY A 27 -20.62 18.98 19.41
N LEU A 28 -19.87 17.96 19.04
CA LEU A 28 -18.67 17.47 19.71
C LEU A 28 -17.46 17.83 18.85
N GLY A 29 -16.47 18.50 19.44
CA GLY A 29 -15.25 18.85 18.71
C GLY A 29 -14.52 20.06 19.29
N ASN A 30 -13.31 20.28 18.80
CA ASN A 30 -12.43 21.39 19.22
C ASN A 30 -12.63 22.69 18.43
N GLY A 31 -13.55 22.72 17.45
CA GLY A 31 -13.83 23.88 16.62
C GLY A 31 -12.76 24.24 15.58
N LEU A 32 -11.75 23.40 15.39
CA LEU A 32 -10.63 23.65 14.47
C LEU A 32 -10.83 23.05 13.08
N GLY A 33 -12.00 22.45 12.81
CA GLY A 33 -12.27 21.83 11.52
C GLY A 33 -13.70 21.32 11.41
N LEU A 34 -13.93 20.45 10.44
CA LEU A 34 -15.23 19.84 10.20
C LEU A 34 -15.63 18.89 11.32
N CYS A 35 -16.75 19.15 11.99
CA CYS A 35 -17.33 18.22 12.94
C CYS A 35 -18.02 17.07 12.19
N GLN A 36 -17.50 15.86 12.27
CA GLN A 36 -18.01 14.70 11.55
C GLN A 36 -19.48 14.39 11.88
N TYR A 37 -19.87 14.47 13.15
CA TYR A 37 -21.25 14.24 13.57
C TYR A 37 -22.21 15.35 13.09
N GLY A 38 -21.77 16.60 13.12
CA GLY A 38 -22.55 17.71 12.60
C GLY A 38 -22.70 17.65 11.08
N ALA A 39 -21.62 17.34 10.36
CA ALA A 39 -21.65 17.17 8.92
C ALA A 39 -22.56 16.00 8.50
N ARG A 40 -22.48 14.87 9.22
CA ARG A 40 -23.41 13.73 9.02
C ARG A 40 -24.87 14.14 9.26
N GLY A 41 -25.14 14.91 10.33
CA GLY A 41 -26.49 15.42 10.60
C GLY A 41 -27.02 16.29 9.47
N MET A 42 -26.22 17.20 8.94
CA MET A 42 -26.58 18.03 7.79
C MET A 42 -26.85 17.18 6.54
N ALA A 43 -25.97 16.20 6.25
CA ALA A 43 -26.17 15.29 5.12
C ALA A 43 -27.47 14.49 5.22
N LEU A 44 -27.80 13.98 6.41
CA LEU A 44 -29.08 13.29 6.67
C LEU A 44 -30.31 14.19 6.51
N LEU A 45 -30.16 15.50 6.69
CA LEU A 45 -31.19 16.50 6.43
C LEU A 45 -31.24 16.95 4.96
N GLY A 46 -30.40 16.36 4.09
CA GLY A 46 -30.40 16.63 2.65
C GLY A 46 -29.53 17.82 2.21
N PHE A 47 -28.71 18.38 3.09
CA PHE A 47 -27.77 19.45 2.68
C PHE A 47 -26.71 18.89 1.74
N PRO A 48 -26.44 19.56 0.61
CA PRO A 48 -25.38 19.17 -0.31
C PRO A 48 -23.99 19.42 0.29
N VAL A 49 -23.00 18.70 -0.20
CA VAL A 49 -21.64 18.70 0.36
C VAL A 49 -20.98 20.07 0.38
N ASP A 50 -21.23 20.90 -0.63
CA ASP A 50 -20.69 22.26 -0.73
C ASP A 50 -21.27 23.20 0.33
N GLU A 51 -22.53 23.06 0.68
CA GLU A 51 -23.16 23.82 1.77
C GLU A 51 -22.61 23.35 3.13
N ILE A 52 -22.43 22.06 3.32
CA ILE A 52 -21.83 21.50 4.55
C ILE A 52 -20.41 22.04 4.71
N LEU A 53 -19.60 22.01 3.64
CA LEU A 53 -18.23 22.52 3.69
C LEU A 53 -18.18 24.02 3.96
N LYS A 54 -19.00 24.83 3.31
CA LYS A 54 -19.10 26.29 3.55
C LYS A 54 -19.55 26.64 4.96
N PHE A 55 -20.38 25.80 5.57
CA PHE A 55 -20.81 25.98 6.96
C PHE A 55 -19.65 25.86 7.95
N TYR A 56 -18.74 24.89 7.73
CA TYR A 56 -17.59 24.66 8.61
C TYR A 56 -16.37 25.51 8.27
N PHE A 57 -16.20 25.85 7.00
CA PHE A 57 -15.05 26.59 6.50
C PHE A 57 -15.52 27.88 5.82
N THR A 58 -15.60 28.97 6.61
CA THR A 58 -16.01 30.29 6.10
C THR A 58 -14.86 30.93 5.33
N GLY A 59 -15.19 31.61 4.23
CA GLY A 59 -14.21 32.35 3.43
C GLY A 59 -13.32 31.48 2.53
N VAL A 60 -13.67 30.21 2.34
CA VAL A 60 -12.96 29.30 1.41
C VAL A 60 -13.70 29.18 0.08
N GLU A 61 -12.96 29.03 -0.98
CA GLU A 61 -13.48 28.68 -2.30
C GLU A 61 -13.37 27.17 -2.50
N LEU A 62 -14.48 26.52 -2.85
CA LEU A 62 -14.49 25.09 -3.18
C LEU A 62 -14.07 24.92 -4.64
N LYS A 63 -12.95 24.23 -4.86
CA LYS A 63 -12.47 23.84 -6.18
C LYS A 63 -12.53 22.32 -6.32
N GLN A 64 -13.17 21.85 -7.38
CA GLN A 64 -13.11 20.45 -7.75
C GLN A 64 -11.76 20.20 -8.42
N LEU A 65 -10.91 19.43 -7.78
CA LEU A 65 -9.67 18.94 -8.36
C LEU A 65 -9.95 17.62 -9.07
N GLU A 66 -9.47 17.48 -10.29
CA GLU A 66 -9.63 16.23 -11.08
C GLU A 66 -8.98 15.01 -10.41
N LYS A 67 -8.00 15.23 -9.55
CA LYS A 67 -7.45 14.23 -8.60
C LYS A 67 -7.05 14.93 -7.31
N PRO A 68 -7.41 14.41 -6.14
CA PRO A 68 -6.88 14.91 -4.88
C PRO A 68 -5.37 14.64 -4.82
N THR A 69 -4.57 15.65 -5.12
CA THR A 69 -3.10 15.60 -5.16
C THR A 69 -2.46 15.44 -3.76
N TYR A 70 -3.26 15.31 -2.69
CA TYR A 70 -2.77 15.48 -1.32
C TYR A 70 -3.01 14.32 -0.36
N LEU A 71 -3.67 13.27 -0.80
CA LEU A 71 -3.71 12.05 0.02
C LEU A 71 -2.55 11.16 -0.42
N LYS A 72 -1.47 11.19 0.35
CA LYS A 72 -0.45 10.14 0.29
C LYS A 72 -1.04 8.91 1.00
N PRO A 73 -1.54 7.91 0.27
CA PRO A 73 -2.31 6.81 0.84
C PRO A 73 -1.47 5.93 1.76
N LEU A 74 -0.14 6.06 1.68
CA LEU A 74 0.80 5.26 2.45
C LEU A 74 1.23 5.93 3.77
N ILE A 75 0.78 7.17 4.07
CA ILE A 75 1.10 7.79 5.37
C ILE A 75 0.61 6.92 6.52
N GLY A 76 1.53 6.54 7.41
CA GLY A 76 1.25 5.72 8.58
C GLY A 76 1.10 4.23 8.28
N LYS A 77 1.21 3.81 7.03
CA LYS A 77 1.22 2.40 6.63
C LYS A 77 2.60 1.81 6.79
N THR A 78 2.66 0.57 7.25
CA THR A 78 3.89 -0.22 7.32
C THR A 78 3.81 -1.38 6.34
N ILE A 79 4.79 -1.46 5.45
CA ILE A 79 4.85 -2.49 4.41
C ILE A 79 6.12 -3.31 4.60
N VAL A 80 5.97 -4.63 4.73
CA VAL A 80 7.10 -5.55 4.68
C VAL A 80 7.35 -5.93 3.23
N LEU A 81 8.59 -5.74 2.78
CA LEU A 81 9.06 -6.22 1.49
C LEU A 81 9.99 -7.41 1.72
N ASP A 82 9.65 -8.52 1.09
CA ASP A 82 10.43 -9.74 1.13
C ASP A 82 11.09 -10.01 -0.23
N PRO A 83 12.33 -9.56 -0.44
CA PRO A 83 13.09 -9.96 -1.63
C PRO A 83 13.46 -11.45 -1.53
N GLY A 84 12.74 -12.29 -2.29
CA GLY A 84 12.91 -13.73 -2.26
C GLY A 84 14.34 -14.19 -2.55
N HIS A 85 14.70 -15.38 -2.07
CA HIS A 85 16.04 -15.94 -2.20
C HIS A 85 17.16 -15.06 -1.60
N GLY A 86 18.38 -15.16 -2.12
CA GLY A 86 19.56 -14.43 -1.66
C GLY A 86 20.69 -15.35 -1.21
N GLY A 87 21.92 -14.86 -1.16
CA GLY A 87 23.12 -15.68 -1.03
C GLY A 87 23.21 -16.65 -2.21
N ASP A 88 23.48 -17.92 -1.92
CA ASP A 88 23.57 -18.99 -2.92
C ASP A 88 22.22 -19.67 -3.19
N SER A 89 21.10 -19.16 -2.61
CA SER A 89 19.76 -19.70 -2.87
C SER A 89 19.08 -18.96 -4.02
N GLY A 90 18.19 -19.67 -4.72
CA GLY A 90 17.50 -19.19 -5.90
C GLY A 90 18.14 -19.67 -7.19
N GLY A 91 17.49 -19.35 -8.29
CA GLY A 91 17.95 -19.67 -9.62
C GLY A 91 18.79 -18.56 -10.24
N SER A 92 19.39 -18.92 -11.37
CA SER A 92 19.99 -17.95 -12.28
C SER A 92 19.41 -18.16 -13.67
N GLY A 93 19.26 -17.08 -14.41
CA GLY A 93 18.88 -17.16 -15.81
C GLY A 93 20.01 -17.69 -16.70
N PRO A 94 19.75 -17.98 -17.97
CA PRO A 94 20.72 -18.50 -18.92
C PRO A 94 21.92 -17.56 -19.17
N MET A 95 21.78 -16.26 -18.92
CA MET A 95 22.89 -15.29 -18.99
C MET A 95 23.56 -15.05 -17.65
N GLY A 96 23.19 -15.80 -16.61
CA GLY A 96 23.81 -15.75 -15.28
C GLY A 96 23.24 -14.69 -14.33
N LEU A 97 22.13 -14.05 -14.66
CA LEU A 97 21.49 -13.09 -13.78
C LEU A 97 20.87 -13.82 -12.57
N SER A 98 21.28 -13.45 -11.36
CA SER A 98 20.79 -14.06 -10.13
C SER A 98 19.41 -13.55 -9.74
N GLU A 99 18.49 -14.46 -9.43
CA GLU A 99 17.16 -14.15 -8.93
C GLU A 99 17.21 -13.32 -7.64
N GLY A 100 18.02 -13.75 -6.67
CA GLY A 100 18.17 -13.07 -5.40
C GLY A 100 18.67 -11.62 -5.54
N TYR A 101 19.55 -11.36 -6.51
CA TYR A 101 20.01 -10.00 -6.83
C TYR A 101 18.87 -9.15 -7.40
N VAL A 102 18.16 -9.67 -8.40
CA VAL A 102 17.04 -8.95 -9.06
C VAL A 102 15.96 -8.59 -8.05
N ASN A 103 15.54 -9.56 -7.22
CA ASN A 103 14.52 -9.37 -6.21
C ASN A 103 14.91 -8.27 -5.21
N LEU A 104 16.17 -8.24 -4.79
CA LEU A 104 16.68 -7.22 -3.88
C LEU A 104 16.67 -5.82 -4.50
N GLU A 105 17.11 -5.70 -5.76
CA GLU A 105 17.14 -4.40 -6.44
C GLU A 105 15.73 -3.83 -6.68
N ILE A 106 14.77 -4.69 -7.05
CA ILE A 106 13.34 -4.28 -7.15
C ILE A 106 12.81 -3.84 -5.78
N ALA A 107 13.07 -4.62 -4.73
CA ALA A 107 12.61 -4.31 -3.38
C ALA A 107 13.19 -2.98 -2.85
N ARG A 108 14.48 -2.70 -3.11
CA ARG A 108 15.12 -1.43 -2.75
C ARG A 108 14.51 -0.25 -3.49
N ALA A 109 14.27 -0.41 -4.79
CA ALA A 109 13.61 0.62 -5.59
C ALA A 109 12.18 0.90 -5.08
N LEU A 110 11.42 -0.15 -4.77
CA LEU A 110 10.08 -0.04 -4.21
C LEU A 110 10.10 0.60 -2.82
N ALA A 111 11.03 0.21 -1.95
CA ALA A 111 11.19 0.79 -0.62
C ALA A 111 11.40 2.31 -0.68
N ALA A 112 12.27 2.77 -1.59
CA ALA A 112 12.52 4.20 -1.78
C ALA A 112 11.25 4.97 -2.20
N LEU A 113 10.40 4.36 -3.04
CA LEU A 113 9.13 4.94 -3.47
C LEU A 113 8.11 5.00 -2.32
N ILE A 114 7.96 3.92 -1.56
CA ILE A 114 7.05 3.85 -0.41
C ILE A 114 7.44 4.90 0.65
N ILE A 115 8.73 5.01 0.98
CA ILE A 115 9.25 6.00 1.95
C ILE A 115 8.98 7.43 1.46
N LYS A 116 9.26 7.70 0.17
CA LYS A 116 8.96 9.01 -0.45
C LYS A 116 7.49 9.37 -0.34
N ASP A 117 6.61 8.36 -0.38
CA ASP A 117 5.16 8.53 -0.29
C ASP A 117 4.62 8.52 1.16
N GLY A 118 5.53 8.49 2.14
CA GLY A 118 5.23 8.63 3.57
C GLY A 118 4.92 7.32 4.29
N GLY A 119 5.10 6.16 3.64
CA GLY A 119 4.99 4.84 4.25
C GLY A 119 6.25 4.43 5.01
N ASN A 120 6.09 3.46 5.89
CA ASN A 120 7.18 2.77 6.58
C ASN A 120 7.50 1.46 5.86
N VAL A 121 8.78 1.12 5.77
CA VAL A 121 9.23 -0.11 5.10
C VAL A 121 10.11 -0.93 6.02
N VAL A 122 9.86 -2.23 6.05
CA VAL A 122 10.75 -3.23 6.63
C VAL A 122 11.16 -4.21 5.53
N LEU A 123 12.44 -4.40 5.33
CA LEU A 123 12.98 -5.40 4.42
C LEU A 123 13.31 -6.69 5.19
N THR A 124 12.92 -7.85 4.68
CA THR A 124 13.33 -9.14 5.29
C THR A 124 14.82 -9.41 5.14
N ARG A 125 15.45 -8.79 4.13
CA ARG A 125 16.91 -8.68 3.94
C ARG A 125 17.25 -7.43 3.14
N ASP A 126 18.34 -6.79 3.47
CA ASP A 126 18.86 -5.59 2.79
C ASP A 126 20.17 -5.85 2.01
N LYS A 127 20.67 -7.08 2.07
CA LYS A 127 21.90 -7.55 1.40
C LYS A 127 21.64 -8.82 0.61
N ASN A 128 22.62 -9.20 -0.20
CA ASN A 128 22.60 -10.49 -0.89
C ASN A 128 23.03 -11.62 0.06
N GLU A 129 22.16 -11.92 1.03
CA GLU A 129 22.35 -12.98 2.04
C GLU A 129 21.16 -13.92 2.06
N TYR A 130 21.40 -15.14 2.51
CA TYR A 130 20.33 -16.11 2.69
C TYR A 130 19.56 -15.82 3.99
N VAL A 131 18.24 -15.69 3.87
CA VAL A 131 17.31 -15.62 5.00
C VAL A 131 16.29 -16.73 4.84
N SER A 132 16.13 -17.57 5.86
CA SER A 132 15.19 -18.71 5.82
C SER A 132 13.74 -18.24 5.73
N LEU A 133 12.84 -19.07 5.18
CA LEU A 133 11.42 -18.74 5.10
C LEU A 133 10.80 -18.45 6.48
N SER A 134 11.17 -19.22 7.51
CA SER A 134 10.70 -19.00 8.87
C SER A 134 11.14 -17.64 9.45
N GLU A 135 12.37 -17.24 9.14
CA GLU A 135 12.89 -15.93 9.59
C GLU A 135 12.20 -14.77 8.87
N ARG A 136 11.91 -14.91 7.56
CA ARG A 136 11.13 -13.91 6.79
C ARG A 136 9.74 -13.70 7.39
N VAL A 137 9.06 -14.81 7.72
CA VAL A 137 7.75 -14.76 8.41
C VAL A 137 7.87 -14.14 9.78
N ARG A 138 8.91 -14.50 10.57
CA ARG A 138 9.15 -13.90 11.89
C ARG A 138 9.30 -12.39 11.79
N ILE A 139 10.16 -11.91 10.87
CA ILE A 139 10.37 -10.48 10.64
C ILE A 139 9.03 -9.80 10.28
N SER A 140 8.24 -10.39 9.38
CA SER A 140 6.94 -9.84 9.01
C SER A 140 6.02 -9.75 10.24
N ASN A 141 5.79 -10.85 10.94
CA ASN A 141 4.81 -10.93 12.02
C ASN A 141 5.18 -10.04 13.23
N GLU A 142 6.47 -9.90 13.55
CA GLU A 142 6.95 -9.02 14.64
C GLU A 142 6.72 -7.54 14.33
N ASN A 143 6.81 -7.13 13.07
CA ASN A 143 6.61 -5.74 12.66
C ASN A 143 5.13 -5.38 12.44
N LYS A 144 4.21 -6.35 12.48
CA LYS A 144 2.76 -6.16 12.33
C LYS A 144 2.41 -5.22 11.17
N PRO A 145 2.85 -5.49 9.95
CA PRO A 145 2.64 -4.59 8.83
C PRO A 145 1.18 -4.58 8.37
N ASP A 146 0.81 -3.55 7.63
CA ASP A 146 -0.46 -3.51 6.92
C ASP A 146 -0.48 -4.49 5.74
N ILE A 147 0.67 -4.70 5.08
CA ILE A 147 0.83 -5.60 3.92
C ILE A 147 2.22 -6.22 3.92
N THR A 148 2.32 -7.49 3.51
CA THR A 148 3.60 -8.15 3.17
C THR A 148 3.63 -8.46 1.67
N ILE A 149 4.71 -8.06 0.99
CA ILE A 149 4.91 -8.28 -0.44
C ILE A 149 6.21 -9.06 -0.64
N SER A 150 6.08 -10.33 -1.08
CA SER A 150 7.22 -11.14 -1.51
C SER A 150 7.48 -10.94 -3.01
N ILE A 151 8.70 -10.60 -3.38
CA ILE A 151 9.12 -10.32 -4.76
C ILE A 151 10.01 -11.46 -5.22
N GLN A 152 9.63 -12.11 -6.31
CA GLN A 152 10.32 -13.25 -6.88
C GLN A 152 10.29 -13.21 -8.41
N GLN A 153 10.96 -14.18 -9.03
CA GLN A 153 10.91 -14.41 -10.47
C GLN A 153 10.41 -15.83 -10.75
N ASN A 154 9.89 -16.05 -11.95
CA ASN A 154 9.55 -17.37 -12.44
C ASN A 154 10.79 -18.06 -13.03
N ILE A 155 10.82 -19.37 -12.91
CA ILE A 155 11.77 -20.25 -13.62
C ILE A 155 10.96 -21.44 -14.12
N PHE A 156 10.82 -21.56 -15.44
CA PHE A 156 10.12 -22.66 -16.09
C PHE A 156 11.12 -23.55 -16.85
N PRO A 157 10.83 -24.85 -16.99
CA PRO A 157 11.66 -25.75 -17.82
C PRO A 157 11.70 -25.35 -19.30
N ASP A 158 10.60 -24.77 -19.81
CA ASP A 158 10.50 -24.24 -21.17
C ASP A 158 10.92 -22.75 -21.14
N ASP A 159 11.99 -22.43 -21.85
CA ASP A 159 12.54 -21.07 -21.94
C ASP A 159 11.73 -20.11 -22.81
N GLN A 160 10.73 -20.62 -23.52
CA GLN A 160 9.78 -19.79 -24.31
C GLN A 160 8.64 -19.27 -23.42
N VAL A 161 8.40 -19.87 -22.27
CA VAL A 161 7.39 -19.40 -21.33
C VAL A 161 7.88 -18.14 -20.63
N GLY A 162 7.03 -17.13 -20.61
CA GLY A 162 7.32 -15.86 -19.96
C GLY A 162 6.06 -15.19 -19.43
N GLY A 163 6.21 -14.21 -18.55
CA GLY A 163 5.12 -13.40 -18.06
C GLY A 163 5.14 -13.15 -16.55
N THR A 164 4.18 -12.34 -16.14
CA THR A 164 3.94 -11.94 -14.75
C THR A 164 2.82 -12.77 -14.13
N GLU A 165 3.01 -13.29 -12.94
CA GLU A 165 1.95 -13.89 -12.13
C GLU A 165 2.00 -13.39 -10.68
N SER A 166 0.86 -13.41 -10.01
CA SER A 166 0.76 -13.02 -8.60
C SER A 166 0.01 -14.08 -7.80
N PHE A 167 0.37 -14.23 -6.54
CA PHE A 167 -0.22 -15.25 -5.68
C PHE A 167 -0.70 -14.65 -4.37
N TYR A 168 -1.81 -15.21 -3.86
CA TYR A 168 -2.33 -14.97 -2.53
C TYR A 168 -2.72 -16.30 -1.86
N TYR A 169 -2.83 -16.30 -0.51
CA TYR A 169 -3.23 -17.50 0.24
C TYR A 169 -4.73 -17.78 0.08
N PRO A 170 -5.17 -19.05 -0.08
CA PRO A 170 -6.58 -19.39 -0.13
C PRO A 170 -7.36 -18.90 1.09
N GLY A 171 -8.40 -18.09 0.87
CA GLY A 171 -9.22 -17.49 1.93
C GLY A 171 -8.75 -16.12 2.42
N ASP A 172 -7.58 -15.65 2.05
CA ASP A 172 -7.13 -14.26 2.31
C ASP A 172 -7.81 -13.30 1.32
N ILE A 173 -8.91 -12.68 1.75
CA ILE A 173 -9.71 -11.76 0.94
C ILE A 173 -8.93 -10.48 0.62
N GLU A 174 -8.24 -9.92 1.61
CA GLU A 174 -7.45 -8.70 1.43
C GLU A 174 -6.18 -8.97 0.61
N GLY A 175 -5.51 -10.10 0.84
CA GLY A 175 -4.39 -10.55 0.02
C GLY A 175 -4.80 -10.76 -1.45
N LYS A 176 -6.00 -11.31 -1.71
CA LYS A 176 -6.56 -11.38 -3.06
C LYS A 176 -6.72 -10.00 -3.67
N LYS A 177 -7.39 -9.09 -2.97
CA LYS A 177 -7.67 -7.73 -3.45
C LYS A 177 -6.37 -6.99 -3.78
N ILE A 178 -5.39 -7.00 -2.88
CA ILE A 178 -4.08 -6.39 -3.11
C ILE A 178 -3.36 -7.02 -4.30
N SER A 179 -3.38 -8.35 -4.42
CA SER A 179 -2.72 -9.04 -5.53
C SER A 179 -3.32 -8.64 -6.87
N GLU A 180 -4.65 -8.48 -6.97
CA GLU A 180 -5.34 -8.03 -8.17
C GLU A 180 -4.98 -6.59 -8.56
N TYR A 181 -4.86 -5.68 -7.58
CA TYR A 181 -4.44 -4.30 -7.84
C TYR A 181 -3.00 -4.22 -8.32
N ILE A 182 -2.07 -4.88 -7.63
CA ILE A 182 -0.64 -4.88 -8.02
C ILE A 182 -0.47 -5.55 -9.39
N HIS A 183 -1.09 -6.69 -9.61
CA HIS A 183 -0.98 -7.44 -10.85
C HIS A 183 -1.49 -6.64 -12.04
N ARG A 184 -2.65 -6.00 -11.93
CA ARG A 184 -3.21 -5.14 -12.98
C ARG A 184 -2.24 -4.04 -13.41
N GLU A 185 -1.59 -3.38 -12.46
CA GLU A 185 -0.63 -2.31 -12.77
C GLU A 185 0.63 -2.87 -13.43
N LEU A 186 1.09 -4.06 -13.03
CA LEU A 186 2.23 -4.73 -13.65
C LEU A 186 1.94 -5.10 -15.11
N VAL A 187 0.85 -5.82 -15.37
CA VAL A 187 0.52 -6.26 -16.75
C VAL A 187 0.15 -5.10 -17.66
N THR A 188 -0.36 -4.00 -17.11
CA THR A 188 -0.64 -2.79 -17.89
C THR A 188 0.64 -2.06 -18.30
N ALA A 189 1.63 -2.02 -17.41
CA ALA A 189 2.83 -1.23 -17.62
C ALA A 189 3.95 -2.02 -18.31
N LEU A 190 4.08 -3.32 -18.05
CA LEU A 190 5.21 -4.11 -18.52
C LEU A 190 4.90 -4.82 -19.84
N PRO A 191 5.89 -5.00 -20.73
CA PRO A 191 5.72 -5.73 -22.00
C PRO A 191 5.83 -7.24 -21.78
N LEU A 192 5.08 -7.77 -20.79
CA LEU A 192 5.12 -9.16 -20.37
C LEU A 192 3.74 -9.79 -20.51
N SER A 193 3.69 -11.11 -20.72
CA SER A 193 2.43 -11.84 -20.77
C SER A 193 1.77 -11.89 -19.39
N ASP A 194 0.44 -11.85 -19.40
CA ASP A 194 -0.35 -12.03 -18.19
C ASP A 194 -0.52 -13.52 -17.88
N LEU A 195 0.06 -13.98 -16.78
CA LEU A 195 -0.09 -15.33 -16.26
C LEU A 195 -1.07 -15.41 -15.08
N GLU A 196 -1.86 -14.37 -14.90
CA GLU A 196 -2.99 -14.24 -13.96
C GLU A 196 -2.61 -14.18 -12.47
N VAL A 197 -3.62 -13.84 -11.67
CA VAL A 197 -3.58 -13.91 -10.20
C VAL A 197 -4.12 -15.27 -9.74
N LYS A 198 -3.36 -15.96 -8.92
CA LYS A 198 -3.64 -17.35 -8.51
C LYS A 198 -3.66 -17.53 -6.99
N GLN A 199 -4.41 -18.53 -6.53
CA GLN A 199 -4.31 -19.00 -5.17
C GLN A 199 -3.15 -20.00 -5.05
N ALA A 200 -2.35 -19.88 -3.98
CA ALA A 200 -1.32 -20.85 -3.69
C ALA A 200 -1.07 -20.99 -2.18
N ASP A 201 -0.91 -22.21 -1.73
CA ASP A 201 -0.47 -22.52 -0.36
C ASP A 201 1.06 -22.42 -0.28
N LEU A 202 1.55 -21.19 -0.26
CA LEU A 202 2.97 -20.88 -0.12
C LEU A 202 3.28 -20.50 1.32
N PHE A 203 4.38 -21.02 1.87
CA PHE A 203 4.74 -20.87 3.28
C PHE A 203 4.67 -19.41 3.76
N ILE A 204 5.26 -18.48 3.02
CA ILE A 204 5.27 -17.06 3.41
C ILE A 204 3.87 -16.45 3.39
N LEU A 205 3.00 -16.84 2.47
CA LEU A 205 1.63 -16.36 2.39
C LEU A 205 0.74 -16.94 3.48
N ARG A 206 0.98 -18.23 3.85
CA ARG A 206 0.20 -18.94 4.87
C ARG A 206 0.54 -18.49 6.30
N GLU A 207 1.84 -18.30 6.58
CA GLU A 207 2.33 -18.10 7.96
C GLU A 207 2.42 -16.62 8.36
N THR A 208 2.22 -15.68 7.43
CA THR A 208 2.12 -14.25 7.78
C THR A 208 0.72 -13.94 8.34
N ASN A 209 0.68 -13.13 9.42
CA ASN A 209 -0.54 -12.77 10.13
C ASN A 209 -1.29 -11.54 9.54
N ASN A 210 -0.86 -11.07 8.40
CA ASN A 210 -1.38 -9.89 7.70
C ASN A 210 -1.64 -10.21 6.23
N PRO A 211 -2.43 -9.40 5.52
CA PRO A 211 -2.61 -9.55 4.07
C PRO A 211 -1.28 -9.68 3.35
N SER A 212 -1.13 -10.72 2.56
CA SER A 212 0.15 -11.02 1.92
C SER A 212 -0.01 -11.42 0.46
N VAL A 213 0.94 -10.96 -0.36
CA VAL A 213 1.01 -11.25 -1.78
C VAL A 213 2.42 -11.66 -2.19
N MET A 214 2.53 -12.61 -3.09
CA MET A 214 3.77 -12.91 -3.80
C MET A 214 3.63 -12.47 -5.24
N VAL A 215 4.58 -11.67 -5.70
CA VAL A 215 4.65 -11.22 -7.09
C VAL A 215 5.84 -11.91 -7.75
N LYS A 216 5.58 -12.68 -8.79
CA LYS A 216 6.58 -13.19 -9.70
C LYS A 216 6.56 -12.34 -10.95
N VAL A 217 7.55 -11.44 -11.03
CA VAL A 217 7.53 -10.31 -11.97
C VAL A 217 7.69 -10.75 -13.41
N ALA A 218 8.65 -11.62 -13.67
CA ALA A 218 9.02 -12.10 -14.99
C ALA A 218 9.61 -13.51 -14.90
N CYS A 219 9.85 -14.13 -16.04
CA CYS A 219 10.46 -15.45 -16.11
C CYS A 219 11.98 -15.32 -16.33
N LEU A 220 12.75 -15.67 -15.31
CA LEU A 220 14.21 -15.58 -15.34
C LEU A 220 14.83 -16.62 -16.30
N SER A 221 14.16 -17.77 -16.54
CA SER A 221 14.61 -18.76 -17.52
C SER A 221 14.34 -18.33 -18.98
N ASN A 222 13.52 -17.31 -19.21
CA ASN A 222 13.30 -16.76 -20.55
C ASN A 222 14.39 -15.73 -20.89
N PRO A 223 15.21 -15.94 -21.96
CA PRO A 223 16.33 -15.05 -22.25
C PRO A 223 15.93 -13.61 -22.58
N GLN A 224 14.73 -13.39 -23.10
CA GLN A 224 14.24 -12.04 -23.40
C GLN A 224 13.87 -11.31 -22.13
N GLU A 225 13.19 -12.00 -21.20
CA GLU A 225 12.76 -11.43 -19.92
C GLU A 225 13.96 -11.29 -18.96
N GLU A 226 14.95 -12.20 -19.00
CA GLU A 226 16.21 -12.04 -18.27
C GLU A 226 16.93 -10.76 -18.67
N ARG A 227 16.97 -10.43 -19.97
CA ARG A 227 17.54 -9.15 -20.44
C ARG A 227 16.80 -7.96 -19.86
N LEU A 228 15.47 -7.96 -19.89
CA LEU A 228 14.66 -6.89 -19.28
C LEU A 228 14.98 -6.77 -17.78
N LEU A 229 15.02 -7.89 -17.04
CA LEU A 229 15.34 -7.90 -15.62
C LEU A 229 16.77 -7.39 -15.32
N SER A 230 17.72 -7.52 -16.25
CA SER A 230 19.08 -7.00 -16.11
C SER A 230 19.14 -5.46 -16.19
N GLU A 231 18.14 -4.81 -16.79
CA GLU A 231 18.09 -3.36 -16.99
C GLU A 231 17.59 -2.64 -15.72
N PRO A 232 18.37 -1.69 -15.17
CA PRO A 232 17.92 -0.92 -14.01
C PRO A 232 16.60 -0.16 -14.24
N GLU A 233 16.38 0.36 -15.43
CA GLU A 233 15.18 1.10 -15.83
C GLU A 233 13.93 0.20 -15.78
N PHE A 234 14.07 -1.05 -16.20
CA PHE A 234 12.99 -2.02 -16.12
C PHE A 234 12.62 -2.33 -14.67
N ARG A 235 13.63 -2.59 -13.79
CA ARG A 235 13.39 -2.82 -12.36
C ARG A 235 12.75 -1.60 -11.68
N GLN A 236 13.12 -0.39 -12.07
CA GLN A 236 12.44 0.84 -11.60
C GLN A 236 11.00 0.92 -12.07
N LYS A 237 10.71 0.50 -13.31
CA LYS A 237 9.34 0.44 -13.84
C LYS A 237 8.50 -0.57 -13.07
N VAL A 238 9.06 -1.75 -12.78
CA VAL A 238 8.42 -2.75 -11.91
C VAL A 238 8.06 -2.16 -10.55
N ALA A 239 9.01 -1.53 -9.87
CA ALA A 239 8.78 -0.91 -8.57
C ALA A 239 7.66 0.16 -8.62
N LYS A 240 7.64 0.98 -9.68
CA LYS A 240 6.57 1.97 -9.90
C LYS A 240 5.21 1.33 -10.12
N SER A 241 5.13 0.21 -10.84
CA SER A 241 3.87 -0.50 -11.04
C SER A 241 3.36 -1.11 -9.74
N ILE A 242 4.25 -1.69 -8.92
CA ILE A 242 3.85 -2.25 -7.62
C ILE A 242 3.32 -1.16 -6.70
N ILE A 243 4.02 -0.02 -6.56
CA ILE A 243 3.51 1.06 -5.69
C ILE A 243 2.20 1.64 -6.20
N SER A 244 2.01 1.79 -7.52
CA SER A 244 0.73 2.24 -8.08
C SER A 244 -0.42 1.29 -7.72
N GLY A 245 -0.18 -0.02 -7.73
CA GLY A 245 -1.16 -1.01 -7.29
C GLY A 245 -1.49 -0.90 -5.79
N ILE A 246 -0.47 -0.69 -4.94
CA ILE A 246 -0.67 -0.47 -3.50
C ILE A 246 -1.46 0.81 -3.24
N GLU A 247 -1.11 1.91 -3.89
CA GLU A 247 -1.82 3.18 -3.80
C GLU A 247 -3.27 3.05 -4.24
N ALA A 248 -3.53 2.37 -5.36
CA ALA A 248 -4.87 2.12 -5.87
C ALA A 248 -5.71 1.29 -4.89
N TYR A 249 -5.13 0.28 -4.24
CA TYR A 249 -5.78 -0.50 -3.21
C TYR A 249 -6.22 0.34 -2.01
N TYR A 250 -5.40 1.27 -1.54
CA TYR A 250 -5.75 2.14 -0.42
C TYR A 250 -6.68 3.31 -0.78
N HIS A 251 -6.89 3.57 -2.07
CA HIS A 251 -7.84 4.57 -2.55
C HIS A 251 -9.26 4.04 -2.75
N ASP A 252 -9.45 2.69 -2.82
CA ASP A 252 -10.72 2.01 -3.01
C ASP A 252 -11.43 1.74 -1.67
#